data_8abb0ecc654c5b9e23c4f5ea5c35908a
#
_entry.id   8abb0ecc654c5b9e23c4f5ea5c35908a
#
_cell.length_a   1.000
_cell.length_b   1.000
_cell.length_c   1.000
_cell.angle_alpha   90.00
_cell.angle_beta   90.00
_cell.angle_gamma   90.00
#
_symmetry.space_group_name_H-M   'P 1'
#
loop_
_entity.id
_entity.type
_entity.pdbx_description
1 polymer ?
#
loop_
_entity_poly.entity_id
_entity_poly.type
_entity_poly.pdbx_seq_one_letter_code
_entity_poly.pdbx_strand_id
1 'polypeptide(L)'
;CRIHHDSNYDCSNYDDRIKECDNDIKDFWKDFNKELNRRIEKLEEKDRNNEDRLFYTKVRLMVEYCWGLINTEWGDLIGGVRSSFYWQRKREEEEEKRKQEEIDKKLEAERQEAEARKEKFRFNQRNKHPLDSTISFRASDHLYIVNGVCLESVTTFVSSCFPKFNTELHAKQKAGALGISVQEVIEMWERKGKESRDLGTAMHKKIENYYQGIDSANDDTFNLFRTFANNIKLVPYRTEWIVYDWEYKLAGTIDFVDYQNGEYTIYDWKRSDKIIASGMPIKINKYGEKGNYPLEHIDNSPYYHYALQLSLYKFILERNYGIKVDKLRLGIFHPTYNKPYLLEVPYLENEINTIFNLRSEVIF
;
A
#
# COMPACT_ATOMS: atom_id res chain seq x y z
N CYS A 1 -54.84 -18.30 3.34
CA CYS A 1 -53.73 -17.53 3.96
C CYS A 1 -52.88 -16.89 2.90
N ARG A 2 -52.83 -15.55 2.81
CA ARG A 2 -51.85 -14.83 1.97
C ARG A 2 -50.54 -14.82 2.73
N ILE A 3 -49.53 -15.47 2.18
CA ILE A 3 -48.18 -15.42 2.70
C ILE A 3 -47.58 -14.07 2.26
N HIS A 4 -47.45 -13.14 3.21
CA HIS A 4 -46.59 -11.96 3.01
C HIS A 4 -45.15 -12.39 3.16
N HIS A 5 -44.34 -12.16 2.14
CA HIS A 5 -42.88 -12.27 2.18
C HIS A 5 -42.35 -11.13 3.05
N ASP A 6 -42.23 -11.36 4.34
CA ASP A 6 -41.40 -10.54 5.23
C ASP A 6 -40.14 -11.35 5.59
N SER A 7 -38.99 -10.82 5.23
CA SER A 7 -37.68 -11.46 5.32
C SER A 7 -37.14 -11.65 6.74
N ASN A 8 -38.02 -11.55 7.77
CA ASN A 8 -37.69 -11.73 9.18
C ASN A 8 -38.57 -12.76 9.90
N TYR A 9 -39.16 -13.71 9.19
CA TYR A 9 -39.90 -14.78 9.84
C TYR A 9 -38.97 -15.89 10.33
N ASP A 10 -38.87 -15.99 11.66
CA ASP A 10 -38.25 -17.10 12.36
C ASP A 10 -39.01 -18.41 12.07
N CYS A 11 -38.44 -19.24 11.18
CA CYS A 11 -39.05 -20.51 10.79
C CYS A 11 -39.02 -21.57 11.89
N SER A 12 -38.33 -21.34 13.02
CA SER A 12 -38.28 -22.29 14.16
C SER A 12 -39.66 -22.52 14.81
N ASN A 13 -40.58 -21.61 14.60
CA ASN A 13 -41.93 -21.66 15.18
C ASN A 13 -42.99 -22.33 14.27
N TYR A 14 -42.63 -22.70 13.02
CA TYR A 14 -43.61 -23.28 12.09
C TYR A 14 -43.96 -24.74 12.39
N ASP A 15 -42.97 -25.55 12.76
CA ASP A 15 -43.16 -26.95 13.09
C ASP A 15 -44.01 -27.12 14.39
N ASP A 16 -43.86 -26.20 15.33
CA ASP A 16 -44.66 -26.21 16.56
C ASP A 16 -46.07 -25.75 16.31
N ARG A 17 -46.33 -24.77 15.45
CA ARG A 17 -47.66 -24.32 15.05
C ARG A 17 -48.40 -25.38 14.22
N ILE A 18 -47.71 -26.11 13.34
CA ILE A 18 -48.32 -27.24 12.60
C ILE A 18 -48.68 -28.36 13.56
N LYS A 19 -47.84 -28.71 14.55
CA LYS A 19 -48.16 -29.68 15.59
C LYS A 19 -49.33 -29.26 16.43
N GLU A 20 -49.43 -27.97 16.77
CA GLU A 20 -50.55 -27.40 17.54
C GLU A 20 -51.86 -27.52 16.77
N CYS A 21 -51.90 -27.11 15.49
CA CYS A 21 -53.06 -27.27 14.61
C CYS A 21 -53.48 -28.74 14.40
N ASP A 22 -52.53 -29.66 14.26
CA ASP A 22 -52.78 -31.09 14.12
C ASP A 22 -53.38 -31.67 15.39
N ASN A 23 -52.94 -31.23 16.57
CA ASN A 23 -53.50 -31.62 17.85
C ASN A 23 -54.90 -31.05 18.05
N ASP A 24 -55.13 -29.78 17.72
CA ASP A 24 -56.44 -29.13 17.83
C ASP A 24 -57.48 -29.83 16.94
N ILE A 25 -57.11 -30.23 15.72
CA ILE A 25 -57.98 -30.99 14.83
C ILE A 25 -58.31 -32.37 15.41
N LYS A 26 -57.30 -33.08 15.95
CA LYS A 26 -57.49 -34.41 16.58
C LYS A 26 -58.39 -34.30 17.81
N ASP A 27 -58.23 -33.30 18.65
CA ASP A 27 -59.03 -33.07 19.85
C ASP A 27 -60.48 -32.69 19.47
N PHE A 28 -60.68 -31.83 18.46
CA PHE A 28 -61.98 -31.50 17.93
C PHE A 28 -62.75 -32.77 17.45
N TRP A 29 -62.12 -33.64 16.67
CA TRP A 29 -62.70 -34.86 16.18
C TRP A 29 -63.04 -35.88 17.31
N LYS A 30 -62.15 -35.95 18.29
CA LYS A 30 -62.35 -36.78 19.48
C LYS A 30 -63.59 -36.34 20.27
N ASP A 31 -63.73 -35.04 20.48
CA ASP A 31 -64.94 -34.46 21.20
C ASP A 31 -66.16 -34.57 20.37
N PHE A 32 -66.13 -34.34 19.06
CA PHE A 32 -67.24 -34.53 18.15
C PHE A 32 -67.68 -35.99 18.12
N ASN A 33 -66.81 -36.95 18.01
CA ASN A 33 -67.17 -38.36 18.06
C ASN A 33 -67.77 -38.79 19.40
N LYS A 34 -67.24 -38.26 20.48
CA LYS A 34 -67.80 -38.52 21.81
C LYS A 34 -69.21 -38.00 21.95
N GLU A 35 -69.51 -36.79 21.51
CA GLU A 35 -70.83 -36.20 21.55
C GLU A 35 -71.77 -36.90 20.58
N LEU A 36 -71.35 -37.29 19.40
CA LEU A 36 -72.10 -38.05 18.40
C LEU A 36 -72.53 -39.43 18.99
N ASN A 37 -71.55 -40.16 19.59
CA ASN A 37 -71.85 -41.45 20.23
C ASN A 37 -72.84 -41.28 21.41
N ARG A 38 -72.65 -40.28 22.24
CA ARG A 38 -73.63 -39.97 23.34
C ARG A 38 -75.05 -39.72 22.82
N ARG A 39 -75.20 -39.04 21.68
CA ARG A 39 -76.52 -38.79 21.06
C ARG A 39 -77.07 -40.07 20.45
N ILE A 40 -76.27 -40.89 19.83
CA ILE A 40 -76.71 -42.20 19.31
C ILE A 40 -77.14 -43.11 20.43
N GLU A 41 -76.39 -43.21 21.52
CA GLU A 41 -76.81 -44.00 22.71
C GLU A 41 -78.12 -43.52 23.31
N LYS A 42 -78.34 -42.20 23.47
CA LYS A 42 -79.57 -41.64 23.94
C LYS A 42 -80.79 -41.92 23.06
N LEU A 43 -80.59 -42.07 21.75
CA LEU A 43 -81.63 -42.39 20.81
C LEU A 43 -81.88 -43.90 20.75
N GLU A 44 -80.84 -44.75 20.95
CA GLU A 44 -81.02 -46.18 21.11
C GLU A 44 -81.78 -46.57 22.38
N GLU A 45 -81.70 -45.73 23.43
CA GLU A 45 -82.51 -45.91 24.66
C GLU A 45 -83.95 -45.48 24.50
N LYS A 46 -84.32 -44.54 23.61
CA LYS A 46 -85.62 -43.88 23.52
C LYS A 46 -86.55 -44.44 22.45
N ASP A 47 -86.02 -44.96 21.35
CA ASP A 47 -86.84 -45.45 20.24
C ASP A 47 -86.28 -46.76 19.68
N ARG A 48 -87.05 -47.84 19.83
CA ARG A 48 -86.77 -49.17 19.26
C ARG A 48 -87.21 -49.29 17.80
N ASN A 49 -87.41 -48.19 17.07
CA ASN A 49 -87.85 -48.23 15.66
C ASN A 49 -86.62 -48.44 14.73
N ASN A 50 -86.76 -49.43 13.87
CA ASN A 50 -85.60 -49.93 13.02
C ASN A 50 -85.08 -48.91 12.00
N GLU A 51 -85.87 -47.90 11.62
CA GLU A 51 -85.48 -46.88 10.64
C GLU A 51 -84.52 -45.84 11.20
N ASP A 52 -84.75 -45.37 12.37
CA ASP A 52 -83.90 -44.37 13.03
C ASP A 52 -82.49 -44.98 13.38
N ARG A 53 -82.52 -46.24 13.82
CA ARG A 53 -81.27 -46.96 14.09
C ARG A 53 -80.45 -47.13 12.82
N LEU A 54 -81.03 -47.40 11.67
CA LEU A 54 -80.40 -47.54 10.41
C LEU A 54 -79.86 -46.19 9.93
N PHE A 55 -80.58 -45.08 10.15
CA PHE A 55 -80.11 -43.73 9.83
C PHE A 55 -78.92 -43.34 10.64
N TYR A 56 -78.90 -43.48 11.95
CA TYR A 56 -77.76 -43.15 12.81
C TYR A 56 -76.55 -44.05 12.54
N THR A 57 -76.72 -45.32 12.23
CA THR A 57 -75.63 -46.22 11.83
C THR A 57 -75.02 -45.74 10.51
N LYS A 58 -75.82 -45.32 9.54
CA LYS A 58 -75.28 -44.75 8.28
C LYS A 58 -74.54 -43.44 8.51
N VAL A 59 -75.06 -42.58 9.37
CA VAL A 59 -74.40 -41.33 9.73
C VAL A 59 -73.05 -41.60 10.42
N ARG A 60 -73.01 -42.56 11.34
CA ARG A 60 -71.72 -42.97 11.99
C ARG A 60 -70.69 -43.50 11.00
N LEU A 61 -71.10 -44.40 10.12
CA LEU A 61 -70.21 -44.93 9.08
C LEU A 61 -69.75 -43.86 8.14
N MET A 62 -70.58 -42.89 7.80
CA MET A 62 -70.15 -41.76 6.94
C MET A 62 -69.20 -40.83 7.64
N VAL A 63 -69.42 -40.58 8.94
CA VAL A 63 -68.49 -39.78 9.75
C VAL A 63 -67.14 -40.49 9.91
N GLU A 64 -67.11 -41.80 10.16
CA GLU A 64 -65.91 -42.61 10.26
C GLU A 64 -65.12 -42.64 8.91
N TYR A 65 -65.85 -42.75 7.80
CA TYR A 65 -65.27 -42.70 6.47
C TYR A 65 -64.68 -41.32 6.13
N CYS A 66 -65.44 -40.25 6.39
CA CYS A 66 -64.94 -38.86 6.19
C CYS A 66 -63.72 -38.58 7.07
N TRP A 67 -63.67 -39.04 8.32
CA TRP A 67 -62.55 -38.93 9.23
C TRP A 67 -61.35 -39.67 8.71
N GLY A 68 -61.55 -40.88 8.17
CA GLY A 68 -60.44 -41.65 7.55
C GLY A 68 -59.82 -40.92 6.37
N LEU A 69 -60.65 -40.36 5.47
CA LEU A 69 -60.21 -39.57 4.33
C LEU A 69 -59.46 -38.32 4.77
N ILE A 70 -60.02 -37.54 5.68
CA ILE A 70 -59.40 -36.31 6.20
C ILE A 70 -58.06 -36.61 6.86
N ASN A 71 -57.98 -37.69 7.65
CA ASN A 71 -56.73 -38.05 8.32
C ASN A 71 -55.67 -38.48 7.35
N THR A 72 -56.01 -39.20 6.27
CA THR A 72 -55.06 -39.64 5.24
C THR A 72 -54.60 -38.49 4.39
N GLU A 73 -55.52 -37.70 3.85
CA GLU A 73 -55.16 -36.54 3.00
C GLU A 73 -54.45 -35.44 3.81
N TRP A 74 -54.85 -35.22 5.08
CA TRP A 74 -54.17 -34.27 5.97
C TRP A 74 -52.78 -34.73 6.35
N GLY A 75 -52.59 -36.03 6.63
CA GLY A 75 -51.29 -36.62 6.89
C GLY A 75 -50.33 -36.49 5.72
N ASP A 76 -50.81 -36.76 4.50
CA ASP A 76 -50.03 -36.63 3.26
C ASP A 76 -49.68 -35.16 2.95
N LEU A 77 -50.65 -34.24 3.16
CA LEU A 77 -50.44 -32.81 2.99
C LEU A 77 -49.38 -32.27 3.96
N ILE A 78 -49.50 -32.61 5.26
CA ILE A 78 -48.54 -32.20 6.29
C ILE A 78 -47.16 -32.81 6.02
N GLY A 79 -47.12 -34.10 5.64
CA GLY A 79 -45.88 -34.77 5.26
C GLY A 79 -45.21 -34.12 4.07
N GLY A 80 -45.97 -33.74 3.04
CA GLY A 80 -45.47 -33.01 1.88
C GLY A 80 -44.94 -31.63 2.21
N VAL A 81 -45.66 -30.88 3.02
CA VAL A 81 -45.25 -29.53 3.48
C VAL A 81 -43.99 -29.61 4.33
N ARG A 82 -43.93 -30.53 5.32
CA ARG A 82 -42.71 -30.71 6.12
C ARG A 82 -41.50 -31.10 5.31
N SER A 83 -41.65 -32.00 4.32
CA SER A 83 -40.60 -32.39 3.42
C SER A 83 -40.14 -31.22 2.56
N SER A 84 -41.06 -30.40 2.03
CA SER A 84 -40.75 -29.22 1.23
C SER A 84 -39.94 -28.20 2.02
N PHE A 85 -40.36 -27.87 3.26
CA PHE A 85 -39.62 -26.93 4.13
C PHE A 85 -38.24 -27.47 4.54
N TYR A 86 -38.13 -28.75 4.82
CA TYR A 86 -36.84 -29.37 5.12
C TYR A 86 -35.84 -29.20 3.98
N TRP A 87 -36.29 -29.52 2.73
CA TRP A 87 -35.42 -29.39 1.57
C TRP A 87 -35.13 -27.95 1.18
N GLN A 88 -36.08 -27.04 1.45
CA GLN A 88 -35.81 -25.61 1.24
C GLN A 88 -34.74 -25.10 2.22
N ARG A 89 -34.87 -25.36 3.52
CA ARG A 89 -33.88 -25.00 4.53
C ARG A 89 -32.50 -25.56 4.20
N LYS A 90 -32.45 -26.83 3.83
CA LYS A 90 -31.20 -27.48 3.47
C LYS A 90 -30.51 -26.82 2.28
N ARG A 91 -31.29 -26.38 1.28
CA ARG A 91 -30.76 -25.63 0.12
C ARG A 91 -30.25 -24.25 0.54
N GLU A 92 -30.94 -23.57 1.41
CA GLU A 92 -30.54 -22.26 1.94
C GLU A 92 -29.24 -22.38 2.75
N GLU A 93 -29.11 -23.37 3.62
CA GLU A 93 -27.89 -23.68 4.37
C GLU A 93 -26.71 -24.02 3.45
N GLU A 94 -26.93 -24.81 2.41
CA GLU A 94 -25.90 -25.15 1.42
C GLU A 94 -25.49 -23.93 0.58
N GLU A 95 -26.44 -23.04 0.27
CA GLU A 95 -26.16 -21.80 -0.45
C GLU A 95 -25.39 -20.80 0.42
N GLU A 96 -25.78 -20.63 1.69
CA GLU A 96 -25.04 -19.81 2.65
C GLU A 96 -23.62 -20.34 2.86
N LYS A 97 -23.47 -21.65 3.01
CA LYS A 97 -22.14 -22.27 3.12
C LYS A 97 -21.28 -22.02 1.90
N ARG A 98 -21.83 -22.12 0.69
CA ARG A 98 -21.09 -21.80 -0.54
C ARG A 98 -20.69 -20.32 -0.61
N LYS A 99 -21.62 -19.42 -0.22
CA LYS A 99 -21.32 -17.98 -0.14
C LYS A 99 -20.20 -17.69 0.86
N GLN A 100 -20.25 -18.34 2.03
CA GLN A 100 -19.20 -18.18 3.04
C GLN A 100 -17.86 -18.73 2.56
N GLU A 101 -17.82 -19.90 1.92
CA GLU A 101 -16.61 -20.48 1.33
C GLU A 101 -16.00 -19.59 0.22
N GLU A 102 -16.87 -18.93 -0.57
CA GLU A 102 -16.41 -17.98 -1.60
C GLU A 102 -15.82 -16.71 -0.99
N ILE A 103 -16.46 -16.17 0.07
CA ILE A 103 -15.96 -15.02 0.84
C ILE A 103 -14.61 -15.36 1.49
N ASP A 104 -14.51 -16.52 2.12
CA ASP A 104 -13.27 -16.95 2.78
C ASP A 104 -12.13 -17.14 1.79
N LYS A 105 -12.39 -17.71 0.60
CA LYS A 105 -11.40 -17.81 -0.48
C LYS A 105 -10.95 -16.46 -0.99
N LYS A 106 -11.88 -15.52 -1.14
CA LYS A 106 -11.54 -14.16 -1.57
C LYS A 106 -10.69 -13.44 -0.54
N LEU A 107 -11.07 -13.55 0.73
CA LEU A 107 -10.33 -12.95 1.84
C LEU A 107 -8.92 -13.53 1.97
N GLU A 108 -8.77 -14.85 1.81
CA GLU A 108 -7.46 -15.50 1.84
C GLU A 108 -6.59 -15.10 0.64
N ALA A 109 -7.17 -14.96 -0.56
CA ALA A 109 -6.46 -14.47 -1.73
C ALA A 109 -5.99 -13.01 -1.53
N GLU A 110 -6.85 -12.14 -1.01
CA GLU A 110 -6.50 -10.75 -0.67
C GLU A 110 -5.38 -10.70 0.40
N ARG A 111 -5.44 -11.57 1.39
CA ARG A 111 -4.42 -11.68 2.43
C ARG A 111 -3.07 -12.14 1.87
N GLN A 112 -3.07 -13.14 1.00
CA GLN A 112 -1.86 -13.63 0.32
C GLN A 112 -1.27 -12.57 -0.60
N GLU A 113 -2.10 -11.85 -1.35
CA GLU A 113 -1.65 -10.73 -2.19
C GLU A 113 -1.07 -9.58 -1.35
N ALA A 114 -1.71 -9.23 -0.23
CA ALA A 114 -1.21 -8.23 0.70
C ALA A 114 0.13 -8.63 1.33
N GLU A 115 0.32 -9.91 1.68
CA GLU A 115 1.59 -10.40 2.22
C GLU A 115 2.68 -10.46 1.16
N ALA A 116 2.38 -10.90 -0.06
CA ALA A 116 3.30 -10.85 -1.20
C ALA A 116 3.69 -9.41 -1.54
N ARG A 117 2.75 -8.47 -1.47
CA ARG A 117 3.02 -7.04 -1.62
C ARG A 117 3.96 -6.53 -0.54
N LYS A 118 3.73 -6.85 0.73
CA LYS A 118 4.63 -6.47 1.83
C LYS A 118 6.02 -7.04 1.64
N GLU A 119 6.14 -8.30 1.24
CA GLU A 119 7.44 -8.95 1.02
C GLU A 119 8.22 -8.29 -0.13
N LYS A 120 7.54 -7.88 -1.20
CA LYS A 120 8.15 -7.14 -2.30
C LYS A 120 8.84 -5.85 -1.82
N PHE A 121 8.28 -5.18 -0.80
CA PHE A 121 8.79 -3.91 -0.29
C PHE A 121 9.80 -4.05 0.85
N ARG A 122 10.18 -5.27 1.25
CA ARG A 122 11.19 -5.53 2.31
C ARG A 122 12.63 -5.52 1.80
N PHE A 123 12.90 -4.98 0.62
CA PHE A 123 14.24 -4.98 0.01
C PHE A 123 15.30 -4.33 0.90
N ASN A 124 15.01 -3.23 1.61
CA ASN A 124 15.93 -2.62 2.56
C ASN A 124 16.33 -3.57 3.70
N GLN A 125 15.40 -4.42 4.16
CA GLN A 125 15.65 -5.37 5.24
C GLN A 125 16.39 -6.61 4.74
N ARG A 126 16.03 -7.12 3.55
CA ARG A 126 16.70 -8.28 2.94
C ARG A 126 18.15 -7.99 2.59
N ASN A 127 18.43 -6.77 2.17
CA ASN A 127 19.77 -6.34 1.74
C ASN A 127 20.48 -5.52 2.82
N LYS A 128 20.18 -5.81 4.10
CA LYS A 128 20.84 -5.15 5.23
C LYS A 128 22.31 -5.52 5.30
N HIS A 129 23.17 -4.50 5.45
CA HIS A 129 24.61 -4.69 5.62
C HIS A 129 25.02 -4.61 7.10
N PRO A 130 26.05 -5.33 7.57
CA PRO A 130 26.50 -5.27 8.97
C PRO A 130 26.83 -3.85 9.44
N LEU A 131 27.40 -3.01 8.60
CA LEU A 131 27.72 -1.61 8.90
C LEU A 131 26.50 -0.72 9.13
N ASP A 132 25.31 -1.12 8.66
CA ASP A 132 24.07 -0.33 8.89
C ASP A 132 23.74 -0.15 10.37
N SER A 133 24.16 -1.11 11.22
CA SER A 133 23.92 -1.05 12.67
C SER A 133 24.92 -0.19 13.42
N THR A 134 26.01 0.23 12.79
CA THR A 134 27.11 1.00 13.43
C THR A 134 26.99 2.49 13.20
N ILE A 135 26.16 2.94 12.28
CA ILE A 135 25.91 4.34 11.95
C ILE A 135 24.50 4.76 12.34
N SER A 136 24.37 5.98 12.84
CA SER A 136 23.09 6.64 13.05
C SER A 136 23.07 8.00 12.38
N PHE A 137 21.88 8.44 11.96
CA PHE A 137 21.65 9.76 11.38
C PHE A 137 20.70 10.56 12.27
N ARG A 138 21.13 11.76 12.66
CA ARG A 138 20.31 12.68 13.43
C ARG A 138 19.79 13.79 12.51
N ALA A 139 18.50 13.73 12.22
CA ALA A 139 17.88 14.60 11.22
C ALA A 139 17.79 16.07 11.64
N SER A 140 17.71 16.37 12.96
CA SER A 140 17.57 17.73 13.47
C SER A 140 18.71 18.68 13.09
N ASP A 141 19.91 18.13 12.97
CA ASP A 141 21.16 18.87 12.68
C ASP A 141 21.98 18.20 11.56
N HIS A 142 21.38 17.23 10.88
CA HIS A 142 21.96 16.53 9.72
C HIS A 142 23.30 15.88 10.01
N LEU A 143 23.43 15.22 11.16
CA LEU A 143 24.70 14.59 11.58
C LEU A 143 24.66 13.08 11.40
N TYR A 144 25.75 12.56 10.82
CA TYR A 144 26.05 11.14 10.76
C TYR A 144 27.01 10.78 11.90
N ILE A 145 26.64 9.80 12.70
CA ILE A 145 27.36 9.43 13.92
C ILE A 145 27.73 7.96 13.89
N VAL A 146 29.03 7.65 13.97
CA VAL A 146 29.58 6.30 14.07
C VAL A 146 30.41 6.20 15.34
N ASN A 147 30.07 5.27 16.24
CA ASN A 147 30.77 5.09 17.53
C ASN A 147 30.94 6.40 18.34
N GLY A 148 29.92 7.26 18.30
CA GLY A 148 29.93 8.55 19.02
C GLY A 148 30.71 9.67 18.30
N VAL A 149 31.33 9.40 17.15
CA VAL A 149 32.08 10.39 16.34
C VAL A 149 31.19 10.89 15.20
N CYS A 150 31.10 12.22 15.04
CA CYS A 150 30.42 12.85 13.91
C CYS A 150 31.29 12.77 12.67
N LEU A 151 30.73 12.25 11.57
CA LEU A 151 31.37 12.20 10.27
C LEU A 151 30.89 13.36 9.40
N GLU A 152 31.77 13.84 8.53
CA GLU A 152 31.43 14.86 7.52
C GLU A 152 30.47 14.29 6.49
N SER A 153 29.42 15.05 6.11
CA SER A 153 28.55 14.60 5.04
C SER A 153 29.23 14.67 3.67
N VAL A 154 29.00 13.69 2.81
CA VAL A 154 29.50 13.68 1.42
C VAL A 154 29.10 14.96 0.70
N THR A 155 27.89 15.48 0.91
CA THR A 155 27.43 16.72 0.28
C THR A 155 28.19 17.96 0.78
N THR A 156 28.52 18.03 2.07
CA THR A 156 29.36 19.10 2.65
C THR A 156 30.77 19.03 2.09
N PHE A 157 31.34 17.83 2.05
CA PHE A 157 32.65 17.59 1.50
C PHE A 157 32.77 18.00 0.00
N VAL A 158 31.81 17.54 -0.84
CA VAL A 158 31.72 17.98 -2.24
C VAL A 158 31.64 19.50 -2.35
N SER A 159 30.84 20.15 -1.52
CA SER A 159 30.71 21.60 -1.52
C SER A 159 32.05 22.31 -1.19
N SER A 160 32.89 21.70 -0.35
CA SER A 160 34.25 22.25 -0.02
C SER A 160 35.22 22.11 -1.16
N CYS A 161 34.98 21.17 -2.10
CA CYS A 161 35.84 20.99 -3.30
C CYS A 161 35.67 22.08 -4.35
N PHE A 162 34.73 23.00 -4.18
CA PHE A 162 34.46 24.07 -5.13
C PHE A 162 34.45 25.45 -4.43
N PRO A 163 34.69 26.54 -5.19
CA PRO A 163 34.63 27.89 -4.64
C PRO A 163 33.25 28.18 -4.04
N LYS A 164 33.23 28.83 -2.88
CA LYS A 164 31.99 29.29 -2.29
C LYS A 164 31.37 30.43 -3.08
N PHE A 165 30.06 30.37 -3.29
CA PHE A 165 29.34 31.45 -3.93
C PHE A 165 29.45 32.74 -3.13
N ASN A 166 29.96 33.81 -3.78
CA ASN A 166 30.07 35.11 -3.15
C ASN A 166 28.73 35.83 -3.14
N THR A 167 27.93 35.55 -2.10
CA THR A 167 26.59 36.07 -1.94
C THR A 167 26.53 37.59 -1.97
N GLU A 168 27.47 38.28 -1.29
CA GLU A 168 27.47 39.72 -1.17
C GLU A 168 27.75 40.39 -2.53
N LEU A 169 28.78 39.94 -3.28
CA LEU A 169 29.12 40.45 -4.58
C LEU A 169 27.97 40.32 -5.56
N HIS A 170 27.41 39.11 -5.66
CA HIS A 170 26.33 38.84 -6.61
C HIS A 170 25.00 39.51 -6.18
N ALA A 171 24.74 39.65 -4.87
CA ALA A 171 23.60 40.40 -4.39
C ALA A 171 23.68 41.91 -4.74
N LYS A 172 24.86 42.52 -4.60
CA LYS A 172 25.10 43.91 -5.03
C LYS A 172 24.81 44.11 -6.52
N GLN A 173 25.31 43.18 -7.39
CA GLN A 173 25.07 43.23 -8.82
C GLN A 173 23.56 43.10 -9.15
N LYS A 174 22.89 42.17 -8.50
CA LYS A 174 21.45 41.94 -8.71
C LYS A 174 20.58 43.07 -8.18
N ALA A 175 20.91 43.63 -7.03
CA ALA A 175 20.25 44.75 -6.39
C ALA A 175 20.25 45.97 -7.31
N GLY A 176 21.43 46.28 -7.89
CA GLY A 176 21.55 47.39 -8.90
C GLY A 176 20.69 47.14 -10.14
N ALA A 177 20.62 45.90 -10.61
CA ALA A 177 19.79 45.56 -11.78
C ALA A 177 18.28 45.60 -11.51
N LEU A 178 17.84 45.34 -10.26
CA LEU A 178 16.42 45.33 -9.87
C LEU A 178 15.94 46.62 -9.23
N GLY A 179 16.83 47.53 -8.85
CA GLY A 179 16.49 48.78 -8.14
C GLY A 179 15.99 48.54 -6.70
N ILE A 180 16.44 47.46 -6.03
CA ILE A 180 16.08 47.11 -4.67
C ILE A 180 17.36 47.00 -3.80
N SER A 181 17.18 46.88 -2.47
CA SER A 181 18.32 46.75 -1.58
C SER A 181 19.04 45.39 -1.70
N VAL A 182 20.33 45.35 -1.28
CA VAL A 182 21.11 44.11 -1.23
C VAL A 182 20.45 43.11 -0.28
N GLN A 183 19.93 43.59 0.83
CA GLN A 183 19.27 42.80 1.85
C GLN A 183 17.99 42.10 1.30
N GLU A 184 17.17 42.84 0.56
CA GLU A 184 15.99 42.27 -0.10
C GLU A 184 16.35 41.16 -1.12
N VAL A 185 17.47 41.30 -1.85
CA VAL A 185 17.97 40.25 -2.75
C VAL A 185 18.38 39.00 -1.95
N ILE A 186 19.09 39.17 -0.85
CA ILE A 186 19.53 38.06 0.01
C ILE A 186 18.32 37.32 0.56
N GLU A 187 17.34 38.03 1.14
CA GLU A 187 16.11 37.45 1.65
C GLU A 187 15.28 36.71 0.58
N MET A 188 15.23 37.28 -0.62
CA MET A 188 14.59 36.61 -1.76
C MET A 188 15.28 35.30 -2.12
N TRP A 189 16.61 35.25 -2.11
CA TRP A 189 17.38 34.06 -2.40
C TRP A 189 17.27 33.01 -1.30
N GLU A 190 17.30 33.40 -0.03
CA GLU A 190 17.11 32.53 1.13
C GLU A 190 15.74 31.86 1.10
N ARG A 191 14.68 32.66 0.86
CA ARG A 191 13.30 32.15 0.74
C ARG A 191 13.18 31.14 -0.41
N LYS A 192 13.68 31.49 -1.61
CA LYS A 192 13.68 30.59 -2.76
C LYS A 192 14.53 29.32 -2.49
N GLY A 193 15.65 29.46 -1.83
CA GLY A 193 16.51 28.35 -1.45
C GLY A 193 15.83 27.41 -0.46
N LYS A 194 15.14 27.97 0.56
CA LYS A 194 14.35 27.17 1.52
C LYS A 194 13.23 26.41 0.82
N GLU A 195 12.42 27.11 0.03
CA GLU A 195 11.33 26.50 -0.75
C GLU A 195 11.83 25.35 -1.64
N SER A 196 12.97 25.57 -2.34
CA SER A 196 13.56 24.54 -3.20
C SER A 196 14.02 23.30 -2.42
N ARG A 197 14.58 23.48 -1.22
CA ARG A 197 14.98 22.36 -0.34
C ARG A 197 13.75 21.61 0.18
N ASP A 198 12.73 22.32 0.64
CA ASP A 198 11.51 21.73 1.19
C ASP A 198 10.79 20.88 0.11
N LEU A 199 10.67 21.40 -1.11
CA LEU A 199 10.10 20.69 -2.26
C LEU A 199 10.98 19.50 -2.71
N GLY A 200 12.30 19.63 -2.62
CA GLY A 200 13.22 18.53 -2.86
C GLY A 200 13.03 17.39 -1.86
N THR A 201 13.01 17.71 -0.58
CA THR A 201 12.78 16.74 0.51
C THR A 201 11.43 16.03 0.34
N ALA A 202 10.37 16.79 0.01
CA ALA A 202 9.05 16.21 -0.26
C ALA A 202 9.07 15.26 -1.45
N MET A 203 9.80 15.58 -2.52
CA MET A 203 9.97 14.70 -3.68
C MET A 203 10.68 13.38 -3.30
N HIS A 204 11.80 13.43 -2.60
CA HIS A 204 12.51 12.24 -2.13
C HIS A 204 11.60 11.34 -1.30
N LYS A 205 10.84 11.93 -0.35
CA LYS A 205 9.89 11.16 0.47
C LYS A 205 8.80 10.49 -0.36
N LYS A 206 8.27 11.14 -1.38
CA LYS A 206 7.28 10.54 -2.28
C LYS A 206 7.87 9.41 -3.12
N ILE A 207 9.11 9.55 -3.58
CA ILE A 207 9.82 8.50 -4.33
C ILE A 207 10.09 7.30 -3.43
N GLU A 208 10.57 7.52 -2.22
CA GLU A 208 10.77 6.47 -1.21
C GLU A 208 9.45 5.72 -0.96
N ASN A 209 8.36 6.45 -0.69
CA ASN A 209 7.04 5.89 -0.47
C ASN A 209 6.57 5.03 -1.67
N TYR A 210 6.79 5.51 -2.90
CA TYR A 210 6.42 4.77 -4.11
C TYR A 210 7.07 3.38 -4.14
N TYR A 211 8.38 3.30 -3.84
CA TYR A 211 9.09 2.01 -3.80
C TYR A 211 8.75 1.17 -2.57
N GLN A 212 8.21 1.76 -1.52
CA GLN A 212 7.68 1.06 -0.34
C GLN A 212 6.18 0.68 -0.48
N GLY A 213 5.54 1.02 -1.61
CA GLY A 213 4.12 0.74 -1.84
C GLY A 213 3.18 1.60 -1.00
N ILE A 214 3.65 2.75 -0.54
CA ILE A 214 2.89 3.74 0.22
C ILE A 214 2.38 4.82 -0.74
N ASP A 215 1.07 5.06 -0.72
CA ASP A 215 0.48 6.09 -1.56
C ASP A 215 0.93 7.49 -1.13
N SER A 216 1.17 8.33 -2.11
CA SER A 216 1.52 9.74 -1.92
C SER A 216 0.68 10.64 -2.81
N ALA A 217 0.35 11.83 -2.32
CA ALA A 217 -0.37 12.83 -3.10
C ALA A 217 0.42 13.24 -4.36
N ASN A 218 -0.26 13.33 -5.48
CA ASN A 218 0.32 13.73 -6.74
C ASN A 218 0.63 15.24 -6.76
N ASP A 219 1.75 15.59 -7.36
CA ASP A 219 2.09 16.93 -7.82
C ASP A 219 2.89 16.82 -9.14
N ASP A 220 3.18 17.97 -9.76
CA ASP A 220 3.86 18.01 -11.06
C ASP A 220 5.22 17.32 -11.04
N THR A 221 5.98 17.48 -9.96
CA THR A 221 7.28 16.83 -9.78
C THR A 221 7.14 15.31 -9.68
N PHE A 222 6.19 14.84 -8.85
CA PHE A 222 5.97 13.42 -8.66
C PHE A 222 5.34 12.76 -9.89
N ASN A 223 4.54 13.48 -10.67
CA ASN A 223 4.03 13.01 -11.97
C ASN A 223 5.17 12.76 -12.98
N LEU A 224 6.18 13.62 -13.01
CA LEU A 224 7.39 13.38 -13.82
C LEU A 224 8.14 12.12 -13.36
N PHE A 225 8.31 11.93 -12.05
CA PHE A 225 8.90 10.71 -11.52
C PHE A 225 8.07 9.48 -11.88
N ARG A 226 6.75 9.51 -11.75
CA ARG A 226 5.89 8.38 -12.14
C ARG A 226 5.99 8.05 -13.62
N THR A 227 6.09 9.06 -14.48
CA THR A 227 6.34 8.87 -15.91
C THR A 227 7.68 8.15 -16.14
N PHE A 228 8.73 8.54 -15.42
CA PHE A 228 10.02 7.86 -15.43
C PHE A 228 9.91 6.41 -14.96
N ALA A 229 9.29 6.17 -13.79
CA ALA A 229 9.19 4.85 -13.17
C ALA A 229 8.33 3.86 -14.00
N ASN A 230 7.35 4.36 -14.76
CA ASN A 230 6.55 3.54 -15.68
C ASN A 230 7.36 3.09 -16.89
N ASN A 231 8.29 3.94 -17.37
CA ASN A 231 9.12 3.65 -18.54
C ASN A 231 10.37 2.84 -18.19
N ILE A 232 10.94 3.08 -17.00
CA ILE A 232 12.17 2.44 -16.52
C ILE A 232 11.83 1.66 -15.24
N LYS A 233 11.66 0.36 -15.39
CA LYS A 233 11.33 -0.53 -14.27
C LYS A 233 12.58 -0.85 -13.47
N LEU A 234 12.86 -0.07 -12.44
CA LEU A 234 13.95 -0.31 -11.51
C LEU A 234 13.61 -1.41 -10.51
N VAL A 235 14.61 -2.19 -10.11
CA VAL A 235 14.51 -3.20 -9.06
C VAL A 235 15.25 -2.70 -7.82
N PRO A 236 14.54 -2.20 -6.80
CA PRO A 236 15.19 -1.60 -5.65
C PRO A 236 16.02 -2.63 -4.87
N TYR A 237 17.30 -2.39 -4.75
CA TYR A 237 18.18 -3.08 -3.82
C TYR A 237 18.15 -2.40 -2.46
N ARG A 238 18.37 -1.07 -2.44
CA ARG A 238 18.26 -0.22 -1.24
C ARG A 238 17.75 1.16 -1.61
N THR A 239 17.02 1.77 -0.68
CA THR A 239 16.59 3.19 -0.76
C THR A 239 17.00 3.91 0.52
N GLU A 240 17.31 5.21 0.42
CA GLU A 240 17.73 6.04 1.56
C GLU A 240 18.80 5.32 2.39
N TRP A 241 19.78 4.78 1.71
CA TRP A 241 20.82 3.96 2.33
C TRP A 241 21.92 4.82 2.90
N ILE A 242 22.05 4.83 4.23
CA ILE A 242 23.11 5.53 4.91
C ILE A 242 24.39 4.69 4.83
N VAL A 243 25.43 5.27 4.26
CA VAL A 243 26.76 4.65 4.07
C VAL A 243 27.84 5.53 4.59
N TYR A 244 29.00 4.94 4.96
CA TYR A 244 30.12 5.70 5.48
C TYR A 244 31.48 5.07 5.17
N ASP A 245 32.52 5.92 5.19
CA ASP A 245 33.92 5.53 5.28
C ASP A 245 34.53 6.04 6.57
N TRP A 246 34.99 5.11 7.39
CA TRP A 246 35.55 5.45 8.70
C TRP A 246 36.94 6.10 8.57
N GLU A 247 37.78 5.68 7.63
CA GLU A 247 39.13 6.20 7.46
C GLU A 247 39.07 7.67 7.03
N TYR A 248 38.27 7.97 6.01
CA TYR A 248 38.13 9.34 5.49
C TYR A 248 37.09 10.18 6.24
N LYS A 249 36.47 9.65 7.30
CA LYS A 249 35.46 10.32 8.13
C LYS A 249 34.32 10.93 7.29
N LEU A 250 33.89 10.20 6.28
CA LEU A 250 32.79 10.61 5.41
C LEU A 250 31.57 9.72 5.57
N ALA A 251 30.38 10.31 5.48
CA ALA A 251 29.12 9.57 5.46
C ALA A 251 28.09 10.28 4.58
N GLY A 252 27.08 9.56 4.16
CA GLY A 252 25.97 10.16 3.44
C GLY A 252 24.84 9.18 3.20
N THR A 253 23.77 9.66 2.58
CA THR A 253 22.59 8.87 2.22
C THR A 253 22.52 8.73 0.70
N ILE A 254 22.46 7.50 0.22
CA ILE A 254 22.23 7.17 -1.19
C ILE A 254 20.73 7.05 -1.40
N ASP A 255 20.16 7.84 -2.31
CA ASP A 255 18.73 7.88 -2.55
C ASP A 255 18.19 6.53 -3.00
N PHE A 256 18.89 5.89 -3.96
CA PHE A 256 18.42 4.63 -4.53
C PHE A 256 19.56 3.81 -5.14
N VAL A 257 19.59 2.54 -4.83
CA VAL A 257 20.44 1.54 -5.47
C VAL A 257 19.57 0.52 -6.17
N ASP A 258 19.76 0.39 -7.47
CA ASP A 258 19.14 -0.62 -8.34
C ASP A 258 20.06 -1.82 -8.49
N TYR A 259 19.47 -3.03 -8.53
CA TYR A 259 20.23 -4.24 -8.87
C TYR A 259 19.45 -5.07 -9.87
N GLN A 260 19.96 -5.08 -11.10
CA GLN A 260 19.37 -5.84 -12.20
C GLN A 260 20.45 -6.51 -13.03
N ASN A 261 20.22 -7.75 -13.45
CA ASN A 261 21.07 -8.51 -14.36
C ASN A 261 22.56 -8.64 -13.88
N GLY A 262 22.77 -8.61 -12.57
CA GLY A 262 24.11 -8.67 -12.00
C GLY A 262 24.81 -7.32 -11.88
N GLU A 263 24.20 -6.21 -12.28
CA GLU A 263 24.75 -4.86 -12.25
C GLU A 263 24.12 -4.00 -11.16
N TYR A 264 24.93 -3.26 -10.42
CA TYR A 264 24.51 -2.24 -9.47
C TYR A 264 24.56 -0.85 -10.09
N THR A 265 23.47 -0.12 -9.97
CA THR A 265 23.39 1.29 -10.40
C THR A 265 22.98 2.16 -9.23
N ILE A 266 23.73 3.22 -8.95
CA ILE A 266 23.35 4.26 -7.99
C ILE A 266 22.54 5.32 -8.73
N TYR A 267 21.40 5.69 -8.16
CA TYR A 267 20.60 6.84 -8.60
C TYR A 267 20.56 7.88 -7.51
N ASP A 268 20.65 9.14 -7.94
CA ASP A 268 20.45 10.31 -7.11
C ASP A 268 19.34 11.17 -7.73
N TRP A 269 18.33 11.51 -6.93
CA TRP A 269 17.14 12.18 -7.40
C TRP A 269 17.25 13.69 -7.20
N LYS A 270 17.03 14.46 -8.26
CA LYS A 270 17.19 15.91 -8.21
C LYS A 270 15.94 16.64 -8.70
N ARG A 271 15.47 17.58 -7.85
CA ARG A 271 14.48 18.58 -8.22
C ARG A 271 15.22 19.89 -8.52
N SER A 272 15.70 20.07 -9.75
CA SER A 272 16.52 21.21 -10.12
C SER A 272 16.27 21.63 -11.58
N ASP A 273 16.13 22.93 -11.80
CA ASP A 273 16.08 23.58 -13.11
C ASP A 273 17.44 24.04 -13.64
N LYS A 274 18.52 23.71 -12.90
CA LYS A 274 19.88 24.19 -13.18
C LYS A 274 20.82 23.15 -13.79
N ILE A 275 20.32 21.94 -14.07
CA ILE A 275 21.15 20.85 -14.57
C ILE A 275 21.01 20.68 -16.07
N ILE A 276 19.85 21.01 -16.64
CA ILE A 276 19.51 20.82 -18.05
C ILE A 276 19.23 22.19 -18.70
N ALA A 277 19.84 22.44 -19.84
CA ALA A 277 19.51 23.55 -20.73
C ALA A 277 19.37 23.01 -22.16
N SER A 278 18.32 23.39 -22.86
CA SER A 278 18.02 22.95 -24.23
C SER A 278 18.09 21.40 -24.39
N GLY A 279 17.68 20.67 -23.36
CA GLY A 279 17.67 19.21 -23.35
C GLY A 279 18.99 18.53 -23.07
N MET A 280 20.07 19.26 -22.83
CA MET A 280 21.42 18.77 -22.58
C MET A 280 21.92 19.15 -21.18
N PRO A 281 22.80 18.34 -20.55
CA PRO A 281 23.38 18.66 -19.26
C PRO A 281 24.29 19.88 -19.33
N ILE A 282 24.16 20.79 -18.37
CA ILE A 282 25.03 21.96 -18.21
C ILE A 282 26.31 21.53 -17.50
N LYS A 283 27.34 21.25 -18.27
CA LYS A 283 28.64 20.82 -17.76
C LYS A 283 29.59 22.00 -17.51
N ILE A 284 29.49 23.04 -18.31
CA ILE A 284 30.41 24.17 -18.29
C ILE A 284 29.84 25.28 -17.39
N ASN A 285 30.67 25.82 -16.50
CA ASN A 285 30.37 27.02 -15.75
C ASN A 285 30.50 28.25 -16.65
N LYS A 286 29.41 29.00 -16.84
CA LYS A 286 29.40 30.18 -17.72
C LYS A 286 30.30 31.33 -17.27
N TYR A 287 30.79 31.32 -16.02
CA TYR A 287 31.70 32.32 -15.48
C TYR A 287 33.14 31.82 -15.45
N GLY A 288 33.43 30.62 -15.95
CA GLY A 288 34.73 30.01 -15.98
C GLY A 288 35.24 29.53 -14.62
N GLU A 289 34.37 29.48 -13.61
CA GLU A 289 34.75 28.96 -12.29
C GLU A 289 35.05 27.46 -12.38
N LYS A 290 36.12 27.05 -11.70
CA LYS A 290 36.58 25.67 -11.59
C LYS A 290 36.56 25.18 -10.16
N GLY A 291 36.80 23.89 -9.97
CA GLY A 291 37.02 23.30 -8.64
C GLY A 291 38.27 23.89 -7.97
N ASN A 292 38.32 23.77 -6.65
CA ASN A 292 39.54 24.05 -5.88
C ASN A 292 40.61 22.99 -6.15
N TYR A 293 41.89 23.31 -5.89
CA TYR A 293 42.96 22.29 -5.96
C TYR A 293 42.58 21.02 -5.18
N PRO A 294 42.70 19.87 -5.77
CA PRO A 294 43.30 19.50 -7.06
C PRO A 294 42.30 19.36 -8.23
N LEU A 295 41.15 20.00 -8.16
CA LEU A 295 40.04 19.84 -9.14
C LEU A 295 39.92 21.00 -10.13
N GLU A 296 40.97 21.77 -10.37
CA GLU A 296 40.96 22.97 -11.25
C GLU A 296 40.59 22.66 -12.70
N HIS A 297 40.70 21.41 -13.10
CA HIS A 297 40.30 20.95 -14.44
C HIS A 297 38.77 20.69 -14.57
N ILE A 298 38.05 20.65 -13.45
CA ILE A 298 36.61 20.40 -13.42
C ILE A 298 35.85 21.74 -13.27
N ASP A 299 34.80 21.92 -14.07
CA ASP A 299 33.93 23.10 -13.96
C ASP A 299 33.11 23.10 -12.67
N ASN A 300 33.01 24.26 -12.01
CA ASN A 300 32.13 24.48 -10.88
C ASN A 300 30.67 24.53 -11.38
N SER A 301 30.09 23.36 -11.68
CA SER A 301 28.72 23.23 -12.17
C SER A 301 27.93 22.18 -11.37
N PRO A 302 26.60 22.32 -11.24
CA PRO A 302 25.77 21.32 -10.56
C PRO A 302 25.98 19.90 -11.10
N TYR A 303 26.21 19.74 -12.39
CA TYR A 303 26.49 18.44 -13.00
C TYR A 303 27.71 17.76 -12.37
N TYR A 304 28.84 18.47 -12.25
CA TYR A 304 30.05 17.89 -11.66
C TYR A 304 30.01 17.76 -10.15
N HIS A 305 29.27 18.62 -9.46
CA HIS A 305 29.00 18.41 -8.03
C HIS A 305 28.28 17.07 -7.77
N TYR A 306 27.26 16.75 -8.56
CA TYR A 306 26.53 15.48 -8.43
C TYR A 306 27.36 14.28 -8.95
N ALA A 307 28.15 14.46 -10.00
CA ALA A 307 29.06 13.42 -10.45
C ALA A 307 30.10 13.07 -9.37
N LEU A 308 30.66 14.06 -8.69
CA LEU A 308 31.60 13.85 -7.57
C LEU A 308 30.90 13.20 -6.36
N GLN A 309 29.68 13.64 -6.02
CA GLN A 309 28.86 13.03 -4.96
C GLN A 309 28.61 11.55 -5.22
N LEU A 310 28.14 11.20 -6.41
CA LEU A 310 27.89 9.80 -6.79
C LEU A 310 29.18 8.97 -6.86
N SER A 311 30.28 9.58 -7.29
CA SER A 311 31.62 8.93 -7.31
C SER A 311 32.10 8.59 -5.90
N LEU A 312 31.89 9.47 -4.93
CA LEU A 312 32.16 9.20 -3.51
C LEU A 312 31.30 8.06 -2.97
N TYR A 313 30.04 8.02 -3.30
CA TYR A 313 29.17 6.90 -2.89
C TYR A 313 29.61 5.58 -3.51
N LYS A 314 29.97 5.57 -4.80
CA LYS A 314 30.56 4.38 -5.45
C LYS A 314 31.82 3.94 -4.72
N PHE A 315 32.75 4.85 -4.46
CA PHE A 315 33.98 4.56 -3.74
C PHE A 315 33.72 3.94 -2.35
N ILE A 316 32.79 4.52 -1.58
CA ILE A 316 32.40 4.01 -0.25
C ILE A 316 31.81 2.59 -0.35
N LEU A 317 30.88 2.35 -1.30
CA LEU A 317 30.25 1.04 -1.47
C LEU A 317 31.26 -0.04 -1.90
N GLU A 318 32.15 0.28 -2.84
CA GLU A 318 33.16 -0.68 -3.32
C GLU A 318 34.19 -1.02 -2.24
N ARG A 319 34.62 -0.02 -1.49
CA ARG A 319 35.64 -0.18 -0.46
C ARG A 319 35.10 -0.90 0.80
N ASN A 320 33.97 -0.51 1.32
CA ASN A 320 33.53 -0.89 2.66
C ASN A 320 32.34 -1.87 2.66
N TYR A 321 31.57 -1.91 1.58
CA TYR A 321 30.33 -2.70 1.51
C TYR A 321 30.44 -3.89 0.53
N GLY A 322 31.57 -4.03 -0.18
CA GLY A 322 31.80 -5.13 -1.11
C GLY A 322 30.88 -5.13 -2.33
N ILE A 323 30.28 -3.98 -2.65
CA ILE A 323 29.35 -3.80 -3.77
C ILE A 323 30.07 -3.09 -4.91
N LYS A 324 30.31 -3.80 -6.00
CA LYS A 324 30.85 -3.22 -7.24
C LYS A 324 29.75 -2.47 -7.97
N VAL A 325 29.88 -1.15 -8.07
CA VAL A 325 28.90 -0.28 -8.73
C VAL A 325 29.27 -0.10 -10.20
N ASP A 326 28.34 -0.41 -11.10
CA ASP A 326 28.58 -0.36 -12.54
C ASP A 326 28.22 1.00 -13.14
N LYS A 327 27.14 1.65 -12.67
CA LYS A 327 26.63 2.89 -13.27
C LYS A 327 26.24 3.91 -12.19
N LEU A 328 26.43 5.20 -12.56
CA LEU A 328 26.05 6.35 -11.75
C LEU A 328 25.05 7.21 -12.52
N ARG A 329 23.87 7.47 -11.96
CA ARG A 329 22.78 8.13 -12.68
C ARG A 329 22.09 9.22 -11.86
N LEU A 330 21.73 10.30 -12.54
CA LEU A 330 20.92 11.40 -12.02
C LEU A 330 19.53 11.32 -12.63
N GLY A 331 18.50 11.19 -11.81
CA GLY A 331 17.12 11.36 -12.21
C GLY A 331 16.66 12.79 -11.88
N ILE A 332 16.24 13.56 -12.90
CA ILE A 332 15.92 14.98 -12.75
C ILE A 332 14.43 15.20 -13.01
N PHE A 333 13.71 15.69 -11.98
CA PHE A 333 12.28 15.90 -11.99
C PHE A 333 11.97 17.33 -11.53
N HIS A 334 11.83 18.25 -12.47
CA HIS A 334 11.47 19.64 -12.17
C HIS A 334 10.29 20.10 -13.04
N PRO A 335 9.28 20.81 -12.49
CA PRO A 335 8.07 21.20 -13.23
C PRO A 335 8.31 22.10 -14.44
N THR A 336 9.47 22.78 -14.52
CA THR A 336 9.85 23.55 -15.71
C THR A 336 10.14 22.66 -16.91
N TYR A 337 10.36 21.38 -16.69
CA TYR A 337 10.57 20.41 -17.74
C TYR A 337 9.26 19.69 -18.07
N ASN A 338 9.01 19.44 -19.34
CA ASN A 338 7.84 18.70 -19.80
C ASN A 338 8.03 17.17 -19.80
N LYS A 339 9.22 16.70 -19.42
CA LYS A 339 9.57 15.28 -19.30
C LYS A 339 10.64 15.07 -18.22
N PRO A 340 10.73 13.86 -17.66
CA PRO A 340 11.85 13.49 -16.79
C PRO A 340 13.16 13.39 -17.61
N TYR A 341 14.28 13.68 -16.96
CA TYR A 341 15.60 13.43 -17.53
C TYR A 341 16.34 12.39 -16.71
N LEU A 342 17.08 11.53 -17.40
CA LEU A 342 18.00 10.57 -16.83
C LEU A 342 19.36 10.81 -17.44
N LEU A 343 20.35 11.15 -16.61
CA LEU A 343 21.72 11.35 -17.03
C LEU A 343 22.61 10.27 -16.44
N GLU A 344 23.45 9.68 -17.25
CA GLU A 344 24.59 8.90 -16.77
C GLU A 344 25.75 9.85 -16.54
N VAL A 345 26.40 9.76 -15.37
CA VAL A 345 27.56 10.59 -15.01
C VAL A 345 28.80 9.73 -14.90
N PRO A 346 29.99 10.31 -15.22
CA PRO A 346 31.24 9.56 -15.15
C PRO A 346 31.60 9.23 -13.69
N TYR A 347 32.37 8.13 -13.52
CA TYR A 347 33.07 7.88 -12.28
C TYR A 347 34.38 8.72 -12.29
N LEU A 348 34.48 9.63 -11.34
CA LEU A 348 35.65 10.54 -11.18
C LEU A 348 36.68 9.87 -10.29
N GLU A 349 37.22 8.72 -10.73
CA GLU A 349 38.11 7.88 -9.93
C GLU A 349 39.44 8.56 -9.63
N ASN A 350 40.04 9.19 -10.64
CA ASN A 350 41.33 9.89 -10.47
C ASN A 350 41.21 11.06 -9.50
N GLU A 351 40.12 11.80 -9.61
CA GLU A 351 39.80 12.94 -8.74
C GLU A 351 39.61 12.47 -7.28
N ILE A 352 38.84 11.39 -7.07
CA ILE A 352 38.63 10.80 -5.75
C ILE A 352 39.97 10.35 -5.14
N ASN A 353 40.78 9.62 -5.88
CA ASN A 353 42.07 9.14 -5.41
C ASN A 353 43.01 10.30 -5.07
N THR A 354 43.05 11.34 -5.89
CA THR A 354 43.92 12.52 -5.64
C THR A 354 43.45 13.28 -4.40
N ILE A 355 42.14 13.51 -4.23
CA ILE A 355 41.59 14.17 -3.06
C ILE A 355 41.95 13.39 -1.78
N PHE A 356 41.78 12.06 -1.79
CA PHE A 356 42.01 11.25 -0.60
C PHE A 356 43.48 11.10 -0.27
N ASN A 357 44.41 11.06 -1.25
CA ASN A 357 45.83 11.11 -1.01
C ASN A 357 46.22 12.40 -0.26
N LEU A 358 45.71 13.56 -0.72
CA LEU A 358 45.95 14.84 -0.06
C LEU A 358 45.32 14.90 1.35
N ARG A 359 44.13 14.35 1.51
CA ARG A 359 43.43 14.31 2.81
C ARG A 359 44.17 13.45 3.84
N SER A 360 44.78 12.35 3.39
CA SER A 360 45.59 11.48 4.25
C SER A 360 46.86 12.15 4.73
N GLU A 361 47.48 13.00 3.89
CA GLU A 361 48.68 13.78 4.26
C GLU A 361 48.40 14.86 5.32
N VAL A 362 47.15 15.33 5.44
CA VAL A 362 46.75 16.39 6.40
C VAL A 362 46.30 15.81 7.76
N ILE A 363 45.89 14.53 7.79
CA ILE A 363 45.40 13.88 9.01
C ILE A 363 46.55 13.26 9.84
N PHE A 364 47.73 13.14 9.31
CA PHE A 364 48.97 12.72 9.98
C PHE A 364 49.89 13.90 10.22
#